data_0c3f9c07011431417f02b8562fc8fc5b
#
_entry.id   0c3f9c07011431417f02b8562fc8fc5b
#
_cell.length_a   1.000
_cell.length_b   1.000
_cell.length_c   1.000
_cell.angle_alpha   90.00
_cell.angle_beta   90.00
_cell.angle_gamma   90.00
#
_symmetry.space_group_name_H-M   'P 1'
#
loop_
_entity.id
_entity.type
_entity.pdbx_description
1 polymer ?
#
loop_
_entity_poly.entity_id
_entity_poly.type
_entity_poly.pdbx_seq_one_letter_code
_entity_poly.pdbx_strand_id
1 'polypeptide(L)'
;MVEKLRPFINGNYVESKTDKYSDIYDPSTGEVIAQAPICTHEEVEAAVKAAAAAFPAWSQTPARRRADLMFKLRDLIVAHFDELTMMVARENGKAWSEAAGDVQKALEMTEFACGIPTLMMGEGQMNVSNGYDTVRYCEPLGVYAGIAPWNFPAMIPMGWMSPLAIACGNTYVLKAATATPMTCLRFAELYKEAGFPDGVLNIVTCSRNEAELLLKHPDVKGVTFVG
;
A
#
# COMPACT_ATOMS: atom_id res chain seq x y z
N MET A 1 4.62 -27.80 -8.32
CA MET A 1 3.31 -27.17 -8.02
C MET A 1 3.48 -25.67 -8.15
N VAL A 2 2.54 -24.98 -8.81
CA VAL A 2 2.54 -23.53 -8.89
C VAL A 2 2.26 -22.97 -7.49
N GLU A 3 2.98 -21.93 -7.09
CA GLU A 3 2.82 -21.28 -5.78
C GLU A 3 1.45 -20.61 -5.68
N LYS A 4 0.74 -20.86 -4.58
CA LYS A 4 -0.46 -20.10 -4.23
C LYS A 4 -0.10 -18.95 -3.31
N LEU A 5 -0.32 -17.73 -3.80
CA LEU A 5 -0.09 -16.52 -3.01
C LEU A 5 -1.14 -16.40 -1.89
N ARG A 6 -0.80 -15.63 -0.89
CA ARG A 6 -1.64 -15.36 0.28
C ARG A 6 -1.83 -13.86 0.46
N PRO A 7 -3.02 -13.38 0.84
CA PRO A 7 -3.20 -11.99 1.23
C PRO A 7 -2.34 -11.64 2.44
N PHE A 8 -1.91 -10.40 2.51
CA PHE A 8 -1.16 -9.87 3.65
C PHE A 8 -2.10 -9.05 4.52
N ILE A 9 -2.47 -9.57 5.69
CA ILE A 9 -3.43 -8.97 6.60
C ILE A 9 -2.85 -8.95 8.01
N ASN A 10 -2.94 -7.79 8.67
CA ASN A 10 -2.47 -7.61 10.03
C ASN A 10 -1.01 -8.08 10.22
N GLY A 11 -0.13 -7.64 9.31
CA GLY A 11 1.30 -7.92 9.36
C GLY A 11 1.71 -9.36 9.01
N ASN A 12 0.80 -10.21 8.53
CA ASN A 12 1.07 -11.62 8.24
C ASN A 12 0.43 -12.07 6.92
N TYR A 13 1.07 -13.06 6.31
CA TYR A 13 0.42 -13.84 5.25
C TYR A 13 -0.63 -14.77 5.85
N VAL A 14 -1.86 -14.68 5.34
CA VAL A 14 -3.00 -15.43 5.83
C VAL A 14 -3.44 -16.44 4.77
N GLU A 15 -3.67 -17.70 5.16
CA GLU A 15 -4.24 -18.68 4.24
C GLU A 15 -5.64 -18.23 3.80
N SER A 16 -5.82 -18.11 2.48
CA SER A 16 -7.13 -17.73 1.96
C SER A 16 -8.14 -18.87 2.05
N LYS A 17 -9.37 -18.53 2.40
CA LYS A 17 -10.49 -19.46 2.49
C LYS A 17 -11.18 -19.67 1.13
N THR A 18 -10.72 -18.96 0.09
CA THR A 18 -11.30 -19.09 -1.26
C THR A 18 -10.86 -20.40 -1.93
N ASP A 19 -11.74 -20.96 -2.73
CA ASP A 19 -11.43 -22.01 -3.71
C ASP A 19 -11.09 -21.46 -5.11
N LYS A 20 -11.22 -20.13 -5.28
CA LYS A 20 -11.04 -19.43 -6.56
C LYS A 20 -9.69 -18.73 -6.62
N TYR A 21 -8.90 -19.09 -7.59
CA TYR A 21 -7.60 -18.50 -7.85
C TYR A 21 -7.52 -18.01 -9.30
N SER A 22 -6.74 -16.95 -9.50
CA SER A 22 -6.38 -16.43 -10.83
C SER A 22 -4.92 -16.75 -11.10
N ASP A 23 -4.62 -17.31 -12.25
CA ASP A 23 -3.25 -17.54 -12.67
C ASP A 23 -2.53 -16.22 -12.93
N ILE A 24 -1.29 -16.15 -12.47
CA ILE A 24 -0.33 -15.09 -12.77
C ILE A 24 0.65 -15.64 -13.78
N TYR A 25 0.76 -14.96 -14.90
CA TYR A 25 1.62 -15.39 -16.00
C TYR A 25 2.91 -14.57 -16.03
N ASP A 26 3.98 -15.18 -16.44
CA ASP A 26 5.10 -14.48 -17.06
C ASP A 26 4.73 -14.20 -18.52
N PRO A 27 4.43 -12.95 -18.92
CA PRO A 27 3.99 -12.66 -20.27
C PRO A 27 5.08 -12.93 -21.34
N SER A 28 6.35 -13.02 -20.93
CA SER A 28 7.47 -13.28 -21.83
C SER A 28 7.54 -14.73 -22.26
N THR A 29 7.10 -15.66 -21.40
CA THR A 29 7.15 -17.11 -21.66
C THR A 29 5.76 -17.74 -21.82
N GLY A 30 4.72 -17.07 -21.29
CA GLY A 30 3.36 -17.62 -21.19
C GLY A 30 3.20 -18.66 -20.07
N GLU A 31 4.22 -18.84 -19.23
CA GLU A 31 4.15 -19.78 -18.11
C GLU A 31 3.37 -19.20 -16.93
N VAL A 32 2.63 -20.04 -16.23
CA VAL A 32 2.00 -19.69 -14.95
C VAL A 32 3.07 -19.73 -13.87
N ILE A 33 3.37 -18.58 -13.28
CA ILE A 33 4.41 -18.41 -12.25
C ILE A 33 3.89 -18.45 -10.81
N ALA A 34 2.62 -18.06 -10.61
CA ALA A 34 1.93 -18.11 -9.31
C ALA A 34 0.41 -18.09 -9.50
N GLN A 35 -0.34 -18.25 -8.41
CA GLN A 35 -1.79 -18.11 -8.40
C GLN A 35 -2.21 -17.14 -7.28
N ALA A 36 -2.98 -16.10 -7.64
CA ALA A 36 -3.53 -15.14 -6.68
C ALA A 36 -4.92 -15.60 -6.20
N PRO A 37 -5.20 -15.59 -4.90
CA PRO A 37 -6.54 -15.89 -4.40
C PRO A 37 -7.53 -14.78 -4.83
N ILE A 38 -8.75 -15.17 -5.14
CA ILE A 38 -9.87 -14.22 -5.20
C ILE A 38 -10.45 -14.16 -3.78
N CYS A 39 -9.89 -13.29 -2.95
CA CYS A 39 -10.25 -13.15 -1.55
C CYS A 39 -11.75 -12.99 -1.38
N THR A 40 -12.29 -13.63 -0.35
CA THR A 40 -13.72 -13.56 -0.01
C THR A 40 -14.09 -12.21 0.60
N HIS A 41 -15.38 -11.95 0.71
CA HIS A 41 -15.89 -10.75 1.38
C HIS A 41 -15.37 -10.64 2.83
N GLU A 42 -15.34 -11.76 3.56
CA GLU A 42 -14.87 -11.83 4.95
C GLU A 42 -13.37 -11.53 5.07
N GLU A 43 -12.57 -11.88 4.07
CA GLU A 43 -11.13 -11.58 4.06
C GLU A 43 -10.87 -10.09 3.79
N VAL A 44 -11.64 -9.49 2.87
CA VAL A 44 -11.58 -8.04 2.63
C VAL A 44 -12.05 -7.27 3.86
N GLU A 45 -13.13 -7.71 4.49
CA GLU A 45 -13.63 -7.18 5.76
C GLU A 45 -12.58 -7.30 6.89
N ALA A 46 -11.89 -8.44 6.98
CA ALA A 46 -10.82 -8.64 7.95
C ALA A 46 -9.65 -7.67 7.75
N ALA A 47 -9.28 -7.38 6.49
CA ALA A 47 -8.25 -6.39 6.17
C ALA A 47 -8.66 -4.97 6.62
N VAL A 48 -9.92 -4.57 6.38
CA VAL A 48 -10.42 -3.26 6.84
C VAL A 48 -10.46 -3.19 8.37
N LYS A 49 -10.91 -4.25 9.04
CA LYS A 49 -10.92 -4.30 10.51
C LYS A 49 -9.50 -4.25 11.10
N ALA A 50 -8.54 -4.93 10.50
CA ALA A 50 -7.14 -4.84 10.93
C ALA A 50 -6.61 -3.41 10.80
N ALA A 51 -6.90 -2.75 9.67
CA ALA A 51 -6.53 -1.35 9.45
C ALA A 51 -7.21 -0.42 10.45
N ALA A 52 -8.51 -0.60 10.71
CA ALA A 52 -9.26 0.20 11.69
C ALA A 52 -8.73 0.02 13.12
N ALA A 53 -8.37 -1.20 13.50
CA ALA A 53 -7.79 -1.50 14.81
C ALA A 53 -6.40 -0.88 15.00
N ALA A 54 -5.58 -0.81 13.95
CA ALA A 54 -4.25 -0.21 14.00
C ALA A 54 -4.28 1.34 14.00
N PHE A 55 -5.31 1.95 13.44
CA PHE A 55 -5.40 3.40 13.22
C PHE A 55 -5.23 4.24 14.49
N PRO A 56 -5.89 3.96 15.63
CA PRO A 56 -5.78 4.82 16.81
C PRO A 56 -4.34 4.99 17.30
N ALA A 57 -3.56 3.92 17.36
CA ALA A 57 -2.17 3.97 17.78
C ALA A 57 -1.27 4.60 16.73
N TRP A 58 -1.49 4.24 15.44
CA TRP A 58 -0.69 4.76 14.35
C TRP A 58 -0.89 6.26 14.13
N SER A 59 -2.12 6.75 14.20
CA SER A 59 -2.45 8.17 14.05
C SER A 59 -1.80 9.06 15.12
N GLN A 60 -1.60 8.53 16.33
CA GLN A 60 -0.94 9.22 17.44
C GLN A 60 0.59 9.10 17.40
N THR A 61 1.14 8.25 16.51
CA THR A 61 2.59 8.15 16.33
C THR A 61 3.12 9.46 15.78
N PRO A 62 4.11 10.12 16.45
CA PRO A 62 4.63 11.41 15.99
C PRO A 62 5.13 11.32 14.53
N ALA A 63 4.87 12.38 13.73
CA ALA A 63 5.24 12.44 12.33
C ALA A 63 6.74 12.12 12.10
N ARG A 64 7.62 12.57 13.00
CA ARG A 64 9.05 12.24 12.96
C ARG A 64 9.28 10.72 13.05
N ARG A 65 8.59 10.03 13.95
CA ARG A 65 8.74 8.57 14.10
C ARG A 65 8.22 7.83 12.87
N ARG A 66 7.13 8.31 12.25
CA ARG A 66 6.64 7.76 10.99
C ARG A 66 7.64 7.98 9.85
N ALA A 67 8.27 9.16 9.81
CA ALA A 67 9.34 9.44 8.85
C ALA A 67 10.56 8.52 9.04
N ASP A 68 10.97 8.22 10.28
CA ASP A 68 12.08 7.29 10.54
C ASP A 68 11.81 5.88 9.97
N LEU A 69 10.55 5.43 9.98
CA LEU A 69 10.15 4.17 9.34
C LEU A 69 10.13 4.27 7.82
N MET A 70 9.71 5.41 7.26
CA MET A 70 9.80 5.65 5.81
C MET A 70 11.25 5.67 5.30
N PHE A 71 12.18 6.25 6.05
CA PHE A 71 13.60 6.18 5.72
C PHE A 71 14.12 4.74 5.70
N LYS A 72 13.75 3.92 6.68
CA LYS A 72 14.11 2.49 6.67
C LYS A 72 13.52 1.74 5.49
N LEU A 73 12.25 2.00 5.18
CA LEU A 73 11.59 1.42 4.00
C LEU A 73 12.32 1.81 2.72
N ARG A 74 12.66 3.08 2.56
CA ARG A 74 13.44 3.60 1.43
C ARG A 74 14.77 2.87 1.29
N ASP A 75 15.50 2.67 2.39
CA ASP A 75 16.79 1.98 2.37
C ASP A 75 16.62 0.50 1.98
N LEU A 76 15.54 -0.16 2.45
CA LEU A 76 15.19 -1.52 2.03
C LEU A 76 14.82 -1.61 0.55
N ILE A 77 14.07 -0.66 0.02
CA ILE A 77 13.75 -0.61 -1.43
C ILE A 77 15.04 -0.48 -2.25
N VAL A 78 15.98 0.36 -1.80
CA VAL A 78 17.30 0.50 -2.47
C VAL A 78 18.08 -0.81 -2.40
N ALA A 79 18.11 -1.47 -1.23
CA ALA A 79 18.83 -2.74 -1.04
C ALA A 79 18.25 -3.89 -1.89
N HIS A 80 16.94 -3.87 -2.14
CA HIS A 80 16.21 -4.88 -2.90
C HIS A 80 15.81 -4.44 -4.31
N PHE A 81 16.43 -3.38 -4.84
CA PHE A 81 16.02 -2.74 -6.09
C PHE A 81 15.99 -3.70 -7.29
N ASP A 82 17.05 -4.49 -7.45
CA ASP A 82 17.16 -5.45 -8.56
C ASP A 82 16.19 -6.62 -8.40
N GLU A 83 15.96 -7.09 -7.17
CA GLU A 83 14.96 -8.11 -6.85
C GLU A 83 13.55 -7.63 -7.26
N LEU A 84 13.16 -6.43 -6.81
CA LEU A 84 11.88 -5.82 -7.14
C LEU A 84 11.72 -5.58 -8.65
N THR A 85 12.79 -5.11 -9.31
CA THR A 85 12.83 -4.95 -10.76
C THR A 85 12.57 -6.26 -11.50
N MET A 86 13.21 -7.35 -11.06
CA MET A 86 13.01 -8.67 -11.63
C MET A 86 11.57 -9.17 -11.43
N MET A 87 10.99 -8.92 -10.25
CA MET A 87 9.60 -9.28 -9.97
C MET A 87 8.64 -8.55 -10.90
N VAL A 88 8.79 -7.23 -11.06
CA VAL A 88 8.00 -6.43 -12.01
C VAL A 88 8.17 -6.95 -13.44
N ALA A 89 9.40 -7.22 -13.88
CA ALA A 89 9.66 -7.75 -15.22
C ALA A 89 8.94 -9.08 -15.45
N ARG A 90 8.98 -9.99 -14.47
CA ARG A 90 8.37 -11.33 -14.59
C ARG A 90 6.85 -11.33 -14.56
N GLU A 91 6.22 -10.59 -13.62
CA GLU A 91 4.76 -10.63 -13.52
C GLU A 91 4.05 -9.68 -14.51
N ASN A 92 4.77 -8.69 -15.08
CA ASN A 92 4.18 -7.68 -15.97
C ASN A 92 4.69 -7.78 -17.41
N GLY A 93 5.80 -8.47 -17.67
CA GLY A 93 6.42 -8.61 -19.00
C GLY A 93 7.17 -7.37 -19.48
N LYS A 94 7.51 -6.44 -18.59
CA LYS A 94 8.30 -5.25 -18.92
C LYS A 94 9.75 -5.59 -19.25
N ALA A 95 10.36 -4.84 -20.16
CA ALA A 95 11.81 -4.85 -20.30
C ALA A 95 12.47 -4.39 -19.00
N TRP A 96 13.68 -4.84 -18.72
CA TRP A 96 14.39 -4.52 -17.47
C TRP A 96 14.42 -3.03 -17.15
N SER A 97 14.74 -2.20 -18.15
CA SER A 97 14.79 -0.73 -17.96
C SER A 97 13.45 -0.11 -17.59
N GLU A 98 12.35 -0.63 -18.16
CA GLU A 98 10.99 -0.17 -17.84
C GLU A 98 10.55 -0.65 -16.44
N ALA A 99 10.90 -1.88 -16.09
CA ALA A 99 10.64 -2.42 -14.75
C ALA A 99 11.44 -1.67 -13.68
N ALA A 100 12.71 -1.35 -13.95
CA ALA A 100 13.54 -0.52 -13.08
C ALA A 100 12.95 0.88 -12.92
N GLY A 101 12.41 1.48 -13.99
CA GLY A 101 11.71 2.76 -13.93
C GLY A 101 10.45 2.73 -13.05
N ASP A 102 9.72 1.60 -13.06
CA ASP A 102 8.56 1.38 -12.21
C ASP A 102 8.95 1.38 -10.71
N VAL A 103 9.97 0.60 -10.35
CA VAL A 103 10.51 0.53 -8.98
C VAL A 103 11.12 1.87 -8.56
N GLN A 104 11.85 2.55 -9.47
CA GLN A 104 12.44 3.87 -9.21
C GLN A 104 11.37 4.89 -8.82
N LYS A 105 10.20 4.87 -9.47
CA LYS A 105 9.10 5.78 -9.13
C LYS A 105 8.47 5.45 -7.77
N ALA A 106 8.41 4.19 -7.38
CA ALA A 106 7.98 3.82 -6.03
C ALA A 106 8.99 4.30 -4.97
N LEU A 107 10.29 4.19 -5.25
CA LEU A 107 11.35 4.71 -4.40
C LEU A 107 11.26 6.23 -4.22
N GLU A 108 11.15 7.00 -5.31
CA GLU A 108 11.04 8.47 -5.29
C GLU A 108 9.85 8.94 -4.43
N MET A 109 8.71 8.27 -4.52
CA MET A 109 7.54 8.62 -3.71
C MET A 109 7.70 8.23 -2.24
N THR A 110 8.42 7.15 -1.95
CA THR A 110 8.80 6.81 -0.57
C THR A 110 9.76 7.86 0.00
N GLU A 111 10.73 8.33 -0.79
CA GLU A 111 11.63 9.44 -0.41
C GLU A 111 10.84 10.73 -0.14
N PHE A 112 9.84 11.04 -0.98
CA PHE A 112 8.96 12.19 -0.74
C PHE A 112 8.19 12.03 0.59
N ALA A 113 7.70 10.83 0.90
CA ALA A 113 7.01 10.53 2.15
C ALA A 113 7.90 10.66 3.40
N CYS A 114 9.23 10.54 3.27
CA CYS A 114 10.18 10.83 4.35
C CYS A 114 10.10 12.28 4.83
N GLY A 115 9.66 13.20 3.96
CA GLY A 115 9.45 14.62 4.28
C GLY A 115 8.18 14.92 5.07
N ILE A 116 7.43 13.92 5.52
CA ILE A 116 6.11 14.08 6.13
C ILE A 116 6.07 15.02 7.34
N PRO A 117 7.12 15.14 8.19
CA PRO A 117 7.09 16.11 9.29
C PRO A 117 6.90 17.54 8.82
N THR A 118 7.46 17.91 7.66
CA THR A 118 7.30 19.22 7.04
C THR A 118 6.00 19.32 6.25
N LEU A 119 5.65 18.27 5.50
CA LEU A 119 4.44 18.26 4.65
C LEU A 119 3.13 18.34 5.45
N MET A 120 3.13 17.88 6.71
CA MET A 120 1.97 17.95 7.62
C MET A 120 1.98 19.19 8.52
N MET A 121 2.92 20.12 8.37
CA MET A 121 2.89 21.35 9.14
C MET A 121 1.62 22.14 8.83
N GLY A 122 1.00 22.67 9.91
CA GLY A 122 -0.11 23.58 9.79
C GLY A 122 0.34 25.00 9.50
N GLU A 123 -0.62 25.89 9.37
CA GLU A 123 -0.42 27.32 9.16
C GLU A 123 -1.19 28.09 10.22
N GLY A 124 -0.67 29.24 10.63
CA GLY A 124 -1.35 30.15 11.53
C GLY A 124 -1.31 31.57 11.01
N GLN A 125 -2.39 32.32 11.23
CA GLN A 125 -2.47 33.75 10.95
C GLN A 125 -3.00 34.49 12.17
N MET A 126 -2.23 35.48 12.62
CA MET A 126 -2.62 36.36 13.72
C MET A 126 -3.49 37.52 13.19
N ASN A 127 -4.41 37.97 14.01
CA ASN A 127 -5.27 39.12 13.73
C ASN A 127 -6.01 39.06 12.39
N VAL A 128 -6.56 37.88 12.04
CA VAL A 128 -7.44 37.75 10.86
C VAL A 128 -8.66 38.64 10.96
N SER A 129 -9.05 38.98 12.21
CA SER A 129 -10.01 40.00 12.61
C SER A 129 -9.62 40.48 14.00
N ASN A 130 -10.22 41.60 14.49
CA ASN A 130 -9.91 42.13 15.80
C ASN A 130 -10.09 41.09 16.91
N GLY A 131 -8.97 40.65 17.52
CA GLY A 131 -8.96 39.66 18.61
C GLY A 131 -9.13 38.21 18.17
N TYR A 132 -8.98 37.91 16.89
CA TYR A 132 -9.09 36.56 16.37
C TYR A 132 -7.82 36.11 15.61
N ASP A 133 -7.28 34.98 16.05
CA ASP A 133 -6.22 34.23 15.33
C ASP A 133 -6.81 32.96 14.72
N THR A 134 -6.22 32.48 13.63
CA THR A 134 -6.58 31.19 13.03
C THR A 134 -5.39 30.25 12.99
N VAL A 135 -5.64 28.95 13.20
CA VAL A 135 -4.64 27.90 13.06
C VAL A 135 -5.25 26.74 12.29
N ARG A 136 -4.49 26.23 11.29
CA ARG A 136 -4.84 25.04 10.54
C ARG A 136 -4.03 23.85 11.05
N TYR A 137 -4.71 22.76 11.36
CA TYR A 137 -4.11 21.48 11.70
C TYR A 137 -4.30 20.49 10.56
N CYS A 138 -3.28 19.63 10.30
CA CYS A 138 -3.37 18.52 9.38
C CYS A 138 -3.43 17.23 10.20
N GLU A 139 -4.52 16.47 10.05
CA GLU A 139 -4.76 15.24 10.82
C GLU A 139 -5.08 14.07 9.91
N PRO A 140 -4.69 12.82 10.29
CA PRO A 140 -5.09 11.63 9.56
C PRO A 140 -6.60 11.38 9.70
N LEU A 141 -7.22 10.84 8.65
CA LEU A 141 -8.67 10.64 8.58
C LEU A 141 -9.12 9.25 9.04
N GLY A 142 -8.27 8.22 8.89
CA GLY A 142 -8.66 6.85 9.19
C GLY A 142 -8.08 5.81 8.23
N VAL A 143 -8.89 4.82 7.92
CA VAL A 143 -8.55 3.79 6.94
C VAL A 143 -8.69 4.36 5.52
N TYR A 144 -7.65 4.22 4.72
CA TYR A 144 -7.68 4.47 3.29
C TYR A 144 -7.71 3.16 2.51
N ALA A 145 -8.48 3.11 1.46
CA ALA A 145 -8.48 2.01 0.50
C ALA A 145 -7.77 2.43 -0.79
N GLY A 146 -7.00 1.52 -1.38
CA GLY A 146 -6.41 1.68 -2.70
C GLY A 146 -6.91 0.61 -3.66
N ILE A 147 -7.27 1.00 -4.87
CA ILE A 147 -7.59 0.07 -5.95
C ILE A 147 -6.62 0.35 -7.09
N ALA A 148 -5.71 -0.58 -7.34
CA ALA A 148 -4.60 -0.41 -8.26
C ALA A 148 -4.82 -1.20 -9.56
N PRO A 149 -4.36 -0.65 -10.72
CA PRO A 149 -4.29 -1.37 -11.99
C PRO A 149 -3.08 -2.31 -12.04
N TRP A 150 -3.00 -3.09 -13.11
CA TRP A 150 -1.95 -4.09 -13.32
C TRP A 150 -0.69 -3.55 -14.02
N ASN A 151 -0.76 -2.39 -14.67
CA ASN A 151 0.28 -1.93 -15.60
C ASN A 151 1.52 -1.29 -14.96
N PHE A 152 1.49 -0.95 -13.66
CA PHE A 152 2.61 -0.44 -12.88
C PHE A 152 2.57 -1.01 -11.46
N PRO A 153 2.99 -2.27 -11.26
CA PRO A 153 2.80 -2.98 -9.99
C PRO A 153 3.59 -2.42 -8.80
N ALA A 154 4.67 -1.66 -9.03
CA ALA A 154 5.40 -0.97 -7.97
C ALA A 154 4.98 0.50 -7.84
N MET A 155 5.06 1.28 -8.93
CA MET A 155 4.85 2.73 -8.92
C MET A 155 3.49 3.15 -8.37
N ILE A 156 2.41 2.55 -8.88
CA ILE A 156 1.07 3.00 -8.54
C ILE A 156 0.70 2.57 -7.11
N PRO A 157 0.64 1.28 -6.77
CA PRO A 157 0.18 0.87 -5.44
C PRO A 157 1.15 1.22 -4.32
N MET A 158 2.44 1.04 -4.56
CA MET A 158 3.48 1.13 -3.53
C MET A 158 4.27 2.44 -3.59
N GLY A 159 4.03 3.27 -4.60
CA GLY A 159 4.57 4.62 -4.73
C GLY A 159 3.49 5.69 -4.55
N TRP A 160 2.58 5.82 -5.50
CA TRP A 160 1.62 6.93 -5.51
C TRP A 160 0.51 6.82 -4.48
N MET A 161 0.10 5.59 -4.11
CA MET A 161 -1.07 5.37 -3.26
C MET A 161 -0.71 5.24 -1.79
N SER A 162 0.08 4.23 -1.40
CA SER A 162 0.23 3.83 0.00
C SER A 162 1.21 4.67 0.82
N PRO A 163 2.42 5.06 0.36
CA PRO A 163 3.42 5.67 1.23
C PRO A 163 2.98 6.97 1.88
N LEU A 164 2.41 7.88 1.08
CA LEU A 164 1.96 9.18 1.61
C LEU A 164 0.77 9.03 2.55
N ALA A 165 -0.21 8.19 2.22
CA ALA A 165 -1.36 7.94 3.09
C ALA A 165 -0.89 7.41 4.46
N ILE A 166 0.03 6.44 4.45
CA ILE A 166 0.59 5.84 5.67
C ILE A 166 1.44 6.85 6.45
N ALA A 167 2.33 7.60 5.77
CA ALA A 167 3.16 8.60 6.41
C ALA A 167 2.34 9.71 7.07
N CYS A 168 1.19 10.09 6.49
CA CYS A 168 0.25 11.03 7.10
C CYS A 168 -0.40 10.51 8.39
N GLY A 169 -0.26 9.21 8.71
CA GLY A 169 -0.83 8.60 9.90
C GLY A 169 -2.14 7.86 9.64
N ASN A 170 -2.52 7.66 8.38
CA ASN A 170 -3.62 6.78 8.00
C ASN A 170 -3.17 5.33 7.96
N THR A 171 -4.11 4.39 8.06
CA THR A 171 -3.89 2.98 7.77
C THR A 171 -4.41 2.66 6.37
N TYR A 172 -3.93 1.58 5.77
CA TYR A 172 -4.13 1.34 4.35
C TYR A 172 -4.54 -0.10 4.03
N VAL A 173 -5.55 -0.23 3.17
CA VAL A 173 -5.97 -1.51 2.58
C VAL A 173 -5.84 -1.39 1.06
N LEU A 174 -4.88 -2.12 0.50
CA LEU A 174 -4.65 -2.17 -0.94
C LEU A 174 -5.37 -3.36 -1.56
N LYS A 175 -6.26 -3.09 -2.49
CA LYS A 175 -6.70 -4.08 -3.47
C LYS A 175 -5.68 -4.06 -4.61
N ALA A 176 -4.71 -4.97 -4.57
CA ALA A 176 -3.75 -5.16 -5.65
C ALA A 176 -4.44 -5.73 -6.90
N ALA A 177 -3.88 -5.45 -8.07
CA ALA A 177 -4.33 -6.10 -9.30
C ALA A 177 -4.08 -7.61 -9.21
N THR A 178 -5.08 -8.41 -9.55
CA THR A 178 -5.00 -9.87 -9.44
C THR A 178 -3.96 -10.46 -10.41
N ALA A 179 -3.70 -9.78 -11.51
CA ALA A 179 -2.72 -10.22 -12.51
C ALA A 179 -1.25 -9.96 -12.11
N THR A 180 -0.99 -8.96 -11.23
CA THR A 180 0.36 -8.52 -10.86
C THR A 180 0.44 -8.16 -9.37
N PRO A 181 0.18 -9.09 -8.45
CA PRO A 181 0.18 -8.81 -7.01
C PRO A 181 1.52 -9.11 -6.34
N MET A 182 2.44 -9.84 -6.98
CA MET A 182 3.65 -10.37 -6.34
C MET A 182 4.55 -9.23 -5.84
N THR A 183 4.78 -8.21 -6.66
CA THR A 183 5.55 -7.02 -6.28
C THR A 183 4.92 -6.31 -5.07
N CYS A 184 3.59 -6.12 -5.06
CA CYS A 184 2.91 -5.51 -3.92
C CYS A 184 3.12 -6.30 -2.63
N LEU A 185 3.01 -7.62 -2.69
CA LEU A 185 3.21 -8.50 -1.53
C LEU A 185 4.65 -8.47 -1.03
N ARG A 186 5.63 -8.38 -1.93
CA ARG A 186 7.04 -8.21 -1.52
C ARG A 186 7.27 -6.87 -0.83
N PHE A 187 6.66 -5.79 -1.30
CA PHE A 187 6.71 -4.50 -0.60
C PHE A 187 6.10 -4.59 0.81
N ALA A 188 5.03 -5.38 1.01
CA ALA A 188 4.46 -5.57 2.35
C ALA A 188 5.46 -6.19 3.33
N GLU A 189 6.31 -7.11 2.86
CA GLU A 189 7.42 -7.66 3.66
C GLU A 189 8.43 -6.57 4.02
N LEU A 190 8.80 -5.69 3.07
CA LEU A 190 9.70 -4.57 3.33
C LEU A 190 9.11 -3.58 4.35
N TYR A 191 7.80 -3.30 4.30
CA TYR A 191 7.12 -2.51 5.32
C TYR A 191 7.26 -3.17 6.70
N LYS A 192 7.02 -4.46 6.79
CA LYS A 192 7.18 -5.21 8.05
C LYS A 192 8.62 -5.19 8.55
N GLU A 193 9.61 -5.41 7.67
CA GLU A 193 11.04 -5.36 7.99
C GLU A 193 11.49 -3.95 8.44
N ALA A 194 10.95 -2.89 7.82
CA ALA A 194 11.18 -1.51 8.25
C ALA A 194 10.63 -1.23 9.66
N GLY A 195 9.72 -2.07 10.17
CA GLY A 195 9.15 -1.98 11.51
C GLY A 195 7.82 -1.26 11.59
N PHE A 196 7.08 -1.16 10.48
CA PHE A 196 5.71 -0.65 10.53
C PHE A 196 4.83 -1.58 11.37
N PRO A 197 3.95 -1.04 12.22
CA PRO A 197 3.05 -1.85 13.03
C PRO A 197 2.10 -2.71 12.19
N ASP A 198 1.76 -3.89 12.72
CA ASP A 198 0.78 -4.76 12.10
C ASP A 198 -0.55 -4.04 11.90
N GLY A 199 -1.21 -4.28 10.76
CA GLY A 199 -2.47 -3.65 10.38
C GLY A 199 -2.33 -2.26 9.71
N VAL A 200 -1.17 -1.60 9.78
CA VAL A 200 -0.96 -0.30 9.09
C VAL A 200 -1.06 -0.45 7.58
N LEU A 201 -0.53 -1.53 7.00
CA LEU A 201 -0.68 -1.90 5.61
C LEU A 201 -1.30 -3.29 5.52
N ASN A 202 -2.34 -3.43 4.67
CA ASN A 202 -2.98 -4.70 4.34
C ASN A 202 -3.13 -4.79 2.83
N ILE A 203 -2.91 -5.98 2.25
CA ILE A 203 -2.97 -6.21 0.80
C ILE A 203 -3.84 -7.43 0.52
N VAL A 204 -4.85 -7.23 -0.31
CA VAL A 204 -5.76 -8.27 -0.79
C VAL A 204 -5.83 -8.27 -2.32
N THR A 205 -6.13 -9.42 -2.89
CA THR A 205 -6.55 -9.58 -4.28
C THR A 205 -7.99 -10.08 -4.27
N CYS A 206 -8.87 -9.39 -4.96
CA CYS A 206 -10.28 -9.75 -4.96
C CYS A 206 -10.97 -9.37 -6.27
N SER A 207 -12.19 -9.86 -6.48
CA SER A 207 -12.99 -9.50 -7.63
C SER A 207 -13.56 -8.08 -7.48
N ARG A 208 -14.21 -7.60 -8.55
CA ARG A 208 -14.89 -6.31 -8.54
C ARG A 208 -15.98 -6.22 -7.47
N ASN A 209 -16.69 -7.33 -7.22
CA ASN A 209 -17.79 -7.33 -6.26
C ASN A 209 -17.28 -7.12 -4.82
N GLU A 210 -16.19 -7.80 -4.44
CA GLU A 210 -15.58 -7.63 -3.12
C GLU A 210 -14.85 -6.28 -3.01
N ALA A 211 -14.28 -5.76 -4.11
CA ALA A 211 -13.67 -4.42 -4.14
C ALA A 211 -14.70 -3.30 -3.88
N GLU A 212 -15.97 -3.51 -4.26
CA GLU A 212 -17.03 -2.55 -3.97
C GLU A 212 -17.27 -2.36 -2.46
N LEU A 213 -16.96 -3.37 -1.64
CA LEU A 213 -16.96 -3.25 -0.19
C LEU A 213 -16.06 -2.12 0.28
N LEU A 214 -14.84 -2.01 -0.27
CA LEU A 214 -13.90 -0.93 0.09
C LEU A 214 -14.46 0.47 -0.18
N LEU A 215 -15.32 0.61 -1.19
CA LEU A 215 -15.94 1.90 -1.53
C LEU A 215 -17.12 2.25 -0.62
N LYS A 216 -17.77 1.25 -0.03
CA LYS A 216 -18.99 1.41 0.77
C LYS A 216 -18.78 1.21 2.27
N HIS A 217 -17.60 0.71 2.67
CA HIS A 217 -17.34 0.36 4.06
C HIS A 217 -17.32 1.61 4.95
N PRO A 218 -18.07 1.64 6.07
CA PRO A 218 -18.19 2.81 6.94
C PRO A 218 -16.87 3.23 7.59
N ASP A 219 -15.92 2.30 7.78
CA ASP A 219 -14.61 2.60 8.36
C ASP A 219 -13.62 3.15 7.32
N VAL A 220 -13.84 2.95 6.03
CA VAL A 220 -13.00 3.53 4.97
C VAL A 220 -13.34 5.02 4.82
N LYS A 221 -12.36 5.89 5.05
CA LYS A 221 -12.50 7.34 5.05
C LYS A 221 -11.99 8.01 3.78
N GLY A 222 -11.23 7.30 2.99
CA GLY A 222 -10.72 7.79 1.72
C GLY A 222 -10.37 6.66 0.78
N VAL A 223 -10.42 6.95 -0.53
CA VAL A 223 -10.09 5.99 -1.58
C VAL A 223 -9.10 6.63 -2.54
N THR A 224 -8.05 5.89 -2.86
CA THR A 224 -7.13 6.18 -3.96
C THR A 224 -7.40 5.19 -5.09
N PHE A 225 -7.55 5.68 -6.29
CA PHE A 225 -7.91 4.86 -7.45
C PHE A 225 -7.11 5.25 -8.68
N VAL A 226 -6.57 4.24 -9.35
CA VAL A 226 -6.06 4.32 -10.71
C VAL A 226 -6.53 3.08 -11.47
N GLY A 227 -7.09 3.29 -12.69
CA GLY A 227 -7.55 2.18 -13.53
C GLY A 227 -8.59 2.59 -14.56
#